data_e642992d513cab78a5d4c8b541b1bf77
#
_entry.id   e642992d513cab78a5d4c8b541b1bf77
#
_cell.length_a   1.000
_cell.length_b   1.000
_cell.length_c   1.000
_cell.angle_alpha   90.00
_cell.angle_beta   90.00
_cell.angle_gamma   90.00
#
_symmetry.space_group_name_H-M   'P 1'
#
loop_
_entity.id
_entity.type
_entity.pdbx_description
1 polymer ?
#
loop_
_entity_poly.entity_id
_entity_poly.type
_entity_poly.pdbx_seq_one_letter_code
_entity_poly.pdbx_strand_id
1 'polypeptide(L)'
;MIKRDLRQALNVPMRDYFGNAYEATFLAPEGSSSLTFTALVDSGDVGSSWVKRIEYVVEDGSFYRRQYFSDNPYLNQDYFESTLFDEVEQLSLQFSDGDNWSEFWPKDPMTSRKMPSLVKLSFFINDKSFEWVIAPNIDNVYQP
;
A
#
# COMPACT_ATOMS: atom_id res chain seq x y z
N MET A 1 4.87 -10.27 5.35
CA MET A 1 5.25 -9.40 4.24
C MET A 1 4.54 -8.06 4.28
N ILE A 2 3.22 -8.02 4.25
CA ILE A 2 2.47 -6.76 4.32
C ILE A 2 2.73 -5.99 5.63
N LYS A 3 2.84 -6.68 6.74
CA LYS A 3 3.13 -6.06 8.04
C LYS A 3 4.49 -5.35 8.03
N ARG A 4 5.51 -6.00 7.48
CA ARG A 4 6.85 -5.43 7.36
C ARG A 4 6.83 -4.20 6.45
N ASP A 5 6.18 -4.30 5.29
CA ASP A 5 6.11 -3.20 4.33
C ASP A 5 5.40 -1.98 4.94
N LEU A 6 4.29 -2.19 5.61
CA LEU A 6 3.55 -1.10 6.25
C LEU A 6 4.36 -0.44 7.37
N ARG A 7 5.11 -1.21 8.13
CA ARG A 7 5.98 -0.66 9.19
C ARG A 7 7.14 0.15 8.63
N GLN A 8 7.55 -0.12 7.38
CA GLN A 8 8.62 0.58 6.69
C GLN A 8 8.10 1.64 5.72
N ALA A 9 6.80 1.91 5.72
CA ALA A 9 6.20 2.89 4.83
C ALA A 9 6.70 4.30 5.12
N LEU A 10 6.89 5.08 4.07
CA LEU A 10 7.39 6.45 4.12
C LEU A 10 6.29 7.43 3.73
N ASN A 11 6.17 8.51 4.49
CA ASN A 11 5.21 9.56 4.22
C ASN A 11 5.79 10.58 3.24
N VAL A 12 5.97 10.17 2.00
CA VAL A 12 6.54 10.97 0.91
C VAL A 12 5.56 11.08 -0.24
N PRO A 13 5.60 12.19 -1.02
CA PRO A 13 4.70 12.33 -2.17
C PRO A 13 4.99 11.26 -3.22
N MET A 14 3.93 10.82 -3.91
CA MET A 14 4.02 9.84 -4.99
C MET A 14 3.69 10.51 -6.33
N ARG A 15 4.19 9.90 -7.41
CA ARG A 15 3.82 10.27 -8.79
C ARG A 15 3.10 9.11 -9.46
N ASP A 16 2.17 9.44 -10.36
CA ASP A 16 1.52 8.43 -11.18
C ASP A 16 2.49 7.91 -12.25
N TYR A 17 2.05 6.95 -13.05
CA TYR A 17 2.88 6.33 -14.08
C TYR A 17 3.21 7.26 -15.26
N PHE A 18 2.62 8.45 -15.31
CA PHE A 18 2.90 9.47 -16.31
C PHE A 18 3.75 10.61 -15.76
N GLY A 19 4.20 10.51 -14.50
CA GLY A 19 5.02 11.50 -13.85
C GLY A 19 4.27 12.65 -13.19
N ASN A 20 2.94 12.62 -13.19
CA ASN A 20 2.12 13.62 -12.50
C ASN A 20 2.09 13.35 -10.99
N ALA A 21 2.09 14.40 -10.19
CA ALA A 21 2.02 14.25 -8.75
C ALA A 21 0.65 13.74 -8.31
N TYR A 22 0.65 12.70 -7.47
CA TYR A 22 -0.52 12.34 -6.69
C TYR A 22 -0.65 13.29 -5.51
N GLU A 23 -1.87 13.61 -5.16
CA GLU A 23 -2.15 14.33 -3.91
C GLU A 23 -2.32 13.34 -2.76
N ALA A 24 -1.37 12.40 -2.65
CA ALA A 24 -1.41 11.35 -1.64
C ALA A 24 -0.01 10.80 -1.38
N THR A 25 0.23 10.38 -0.14
CA THR A 25 1.43 9.65 0.25
C THR A 25 1.14 8.17 0.52
N PHE A 26 -0.13 7.83 0.61
CA PHE A 26 -0.65 6.49 0.85
C PHE A 26 -1.99 6.42 0.12
N LEU A 27 -2.14 5.49 -0.81
CA LEU A 27 -3.27 5.51 -1.74
C LEU A 27 -4.01 4.18 -1.78
N ALA A 28 -5.28 4.23 -1.41
CA ALA A 28 -6.23 3.14 -1.60
C ALA A 28 -7.51 3.75 -2.19
N PRO A 29 -7.64 3.81 -3.53
CA PRO A 29 -8.76 4.49 -4.17
C PRO A 29 -10.11 3.87 -3.81
N GLU A 30 -11.13 4.72 -3.73
CA GLU A 30 -12.49 4.28 -3.47
C GLU A 30 -12.96 3.29 -4.53
N GLY A 31 -13.55 2.18 -4.08
CA GLY A 31 -14.06 1.14 -4.97
C GLY A 31 -12.99 0.21 -5.54
N SER A 32 -11.72 0.39 -5.18
CA SER A 32 -10.65 -0.51 -5.61
C SER A 32 -10.31 -1.52 -4.52
N SER A 33 -9.66 -2.63 -4.94
CA SER A 33 -9.07 -3.61 -4.01
C SER A 33 -7.55 -3.51 -4.10
N SER A 34 -7.03 -2.28 -4.02
CA SER A 34 -5.61 -2.03 -4.12
C SER A 34 -5.14 -1.03 -3.07
N LEU A 35 -3.86 -1.11 -2.75
CA LEU A 35 -3.19 -0.25 -1.78
C LEU A 35 -1.79 0.01 -2.29
N THR A 36 -1.42 1.29 -2.42
CA THR A 36 -0.13 1.69 -2.96
C THR A 36 0.55 2.69 -2.02
N PHE A 37 1.82 2.49 -1.76
CA PHE A 37 2.63 3.37 -0.93
C PHE A 37 4.11 3.21 -1.24
N THR A 38 4.92 4.09 -0.67
CA THR A 38 6.39 4.02 -0.77
C THR A 38 6.94 3.43 0.52
N ALA A 39 7.92 2.55 0.42
CA ALA A 39 8.51 1.91 1.59
C ALA A 39 10.01 1.73 1.45
N LEU A 40 10.69 1.64 2.58
CA LEU A 40 12.06 1.17 2.64
C LEU A 40 12.06 -0.35 2.52
N VAL A 41 12.87 -0.88 1.61
CA VAL A 41 13.02 -2.31 1.42
C VAL A 41 14.50 -2.68 1.39
N ASP A 42 14.81 -3.89 1.84
CA ASP A 42 16.15 -4.45 1.68
C ASP A 42 16.24 -5.01 0.26
N SER A 43 16.88 -4.25 -0.63
CA SER A 43 16.93 -4.62 -2.05
C SER A 43 17.96 -5.69 -2.36
N GLY A 44 18.97 -5.84 -1.51
CA GLY A 44 20.09 -6.76 -1.78
C GLY A 44 20.94 -6.39 -2.99
N ASP A 45 20.59 -5.34 -3.72
CA ASP A 45 21.28 -4.87 -4.92
C ASP A 45 22.21 -3.72 -4.60
N VAL A 46 23.49 -3.89 -4.93
CA VAL A 46 24.47 -2.82 -4.80
C VAL A 46 24.18 -1.73 -5.84
N GLY A 47 23.97 -0.50 -5.37
CA GLY A 47 23.73 0.65 -6.23
C GLY A 47 22.25 0.93 -6.53
N SER A 48 21.31 0.08 -6.10
CA SER A 48 19.91 0.41 -6.25
C SER A 48 19.38 1.16 -5.02
N SER A 49 18.33 1.95 -5.23
CA SER A 49 17.65 2.66 -4.13
C SER A 49 16.98 1.67 -3.18
N TRP A 50 17.05 1.97 -1.89
CA TRP A 50 16.31 1.22 -0.87
C TRP A 50 14.83 1.61 -0.80
N VAL A 51 14.45 2.70 -1.48
CA VAL A 51 13.09 3.23 -1.49
C VAL A 51 12.37 2.73 -2.73
N LYS A 52 11.26 2.02 -2.53
CA LYS A 52 10.50 1.41 -3.62
C LYS A 52 9.03 1.70 -3.49
N ARG A 53 8.33 1.71 -4.63
CA ARG A 53 6.88 1.68 -4.68
C ARG A 53 6.40 0.26 -4.41
N ILE A 54 5.46 0.12 -3.48
CA ILE A 54 4.82 -1.16 -3.14
C ILE A 54 3.34 -1.05 -3.46
N GLU A 55 2.81 -2.08 -4.10
CA GLU A 55 1.38 -2.19 -4.37
C GLU A 55 0.86 -3.54 -3.92
N TYR A 56 -0.24 -3.53 -3.18
CA TYR A 56 -1.01 -4.73 -2.86
C TYR A 56 -2.31 -4.67 -3.64
N VAL A 57 -2.64 -5.74 -4.36
CA VAL A 57 -3.79 -5.74 -5.28
C VAL A 57 -4.43 -7.12 -5.35
N VAL A 58 -5.75 -7.15 -5.51
CA VAL A 58 -6.49 -8.38 -5.84
C VAL A 58 -6.82 -8.35 -7.33
N GLU A 59 -6.40 -9.40 -8.01
CA GLU A 59 -6.76 -9.64 -9.40
C GLU A 59 -7.12 -11.11 -9.58
N ASP A 60 -8.25 -11.38 -10.26
CA ASP A 60 -8.71 -12.75 -10.56
C ASP A 60 -8.76 -13.67 -9.33
N GLY A 61 -9.16 -13.12 -8.19
CA GLY A 61 -9.28 -13.86 -6.95
C GLY A 61 -7.98 -14.13 -6.20
N SER A 62 -6.85 -13.65 -6.67
CA SER A 62 -5.55 -13.77 -6.01
C SER A 62 -5.10 -12.44 -5.44
N PHE A 63 -4.43 -12.50 -4.31
CA PHE A 63 -3.88 -11.34 -3.62
C PHE A 63 -2.38 -11.28 -3.87
N TYR A 64 -1.92 -10.20 -4.55
CA TYR A 64 -0.55 -10.02 -4.98
C TYR A 64 0.12 -8.87 -4.26
N ARG A 65 1.43 -9.03 -4.06
CA ARG A 65 2.34 -7.94 -3.73
C ARG A 65 3.19 -7.62 -4.95
N ARG A 66 3.25 -6.35 -5.34
CA ARG A 66 4.11 -5.86 -6.40
C ARG A 66 5.13 -4.88 -5.84
N GLN A 67 6.40 -5.15 -6.10
CA GLN A 67 7.48 -4.24 -5.75
C GLN A 67 8.10 -3.70 -7.03
N TYR A 68 7.93 -2.41 -7.26
CA TYR A 68 8.52 -1.76 -8.42
C TYR A 68 10.01 -1.53 -8.20
N PHE A 69 10.75 -1.31 -9.30
CA PHE A 69 12.21 -1.10 -9.22
C PHE A 69 12.57 0.29 -8.73
N SER A 70 11.62 1.21 -8.67
CA SER A 70 11.83 2.55 -8.15
C SER A 70 10.67 2.99 -7.25
N ASP A 71 10.83 4.16 -6.61
CA ASP A 71 9.79 4.77 -5.80
C ASP A 71 8.70 5.44 -6.65
N ASN A 72 9.05 5.92 -7.86
CA ASN A 72 8.12 6.57 -8.80
C ASN A 72 8.23 5.91 -10.17
N PRO A 73 7.63 4.72 -10.37
CA PRO A 73 7.74 3.99 -11.62
C PRO A 73 6.98 4.68 -12.76
N TYR A 74 7.53 4.56 -13.98
CA TYR A 74 6.84 4.96 -15.20
C TYR A 74 5.96 3.84 -15.74
N LEU A 75 5.10 4.17 -16.71
CA LEU A 75 4.07 3.28 -17.26
C LEU A 75 4.56 1.88 -17.64
N ASN A 76 5.77 1.77 -18.20
CA ASN A 76 6.33 0.50 -18.69
C ASN A 76 7.37 -0.09 -17.74
N GLN A 77 7.47 0.41 -16.53
CA GLN A 77 8.45 -0.11 -15.59
C GLN A 77 8.00 -1.45 -15.02
N ASP A 78 8.88 -2.43 -15.01
CA ASP A 78 8.64 -3.74 -14.44
C ASP A 78 8.59 -3.71 -12.92
N TYR A 79 8.04 -4.78 -12.37
CA TYR A 79 7.96 -5.01 -10.94
C TYR A 79 8.18 -6.49 -10.64
N PHE A 80 8.57 -6.78 -9.41
CA PHE A 80 8.54 -8.14 -8.87
C PHE A 80 7.16 -8.39 -8.28
N GLU A 81 6.55 -9.51 -8.66
CA GLU A 81 5.23 -9.89 -8.16
C GLU A 81 5.34 -11.16 -7.32
N SER A 82 4.72 -11.12 -6.15
CA SER A 82 4.60 -12.27 -5.26
C SER A 82 3.13 -12.53 -5.00
N THR A 83 2.69 -13.78 -5.14
CA THR A 83 1.34 -14.17 -4.75
C THR A 83 1.32 -14.45 -3.26
N LEU A 84 0.48 -13.74 -2.51
CA LEU A 84 0.34 -13.95 -1.07
C LEU A 84 -0.70 -15.04 -0.79
N PHE A 85 -1.85 -14.95 -1.45
CA PHE A 85 -2.94 -15.91 -1.29
C PHE A 85 -3.67 -16.09 -2.61
N ASP A 86 -4.05 -17.33 -2.91
CA ASP A 86 -4.97 -17.69 -3.99
C ASP A 86 -6.38 -17.86 -3.42
N GLU A 87 -7.37 -17.72 -4.30
CA GLU A 87 -8.78 -17.96 -3.97
C GLU A 87 -9.28 -17.10 -2.80
N VAL A 88 -8.86 -15.82 -2.78
CA VAL A 88 -9.29 -14.85 -1.80
C VAL A 88 -10.70 -14.37 -2.15
N GLU A 89 -11.59 -14.42 -1.19
CA GLU A 89 -12.96 -13.94 -1.32
C GLU A 89 -13.22 -12.77 -0.37
N GLN A 90 -14.02 -11.82 -0.83
CA GLN A 90 -14.51 -10.69 -0.03
C GLN A 90 -13.39 -9.91 0.66
N LEU A 91 -12.30 -9.63 -0.06
CA LEU A 91 -11.24 -8.79 0.49
C LEU A 91 -11.78 -7.39 0.79
N SER A 92 -11.55 -6.93 2.00
CA SER A 92 -11.89 -5.61 2.47
C SER A 92 -10.66 -4.96 3.08
N LEU A 93 -10.39 -3.72 2.66
CA LEU A 93 -9.37 -2.86 3.25
C LEU A 93 -10.08 -1.71 3.96
N GLN A 94 -9.69 -1.44 5.19
CA GLN A 94 -10.19 -0.29 5.94
C GLN A 94 -9.01 0.44 6.58
N PHE A 95 -9.18 1.76 6.72
CA PHE A 95 -8.13 2.65 7.20
C PHE A 95 -8.68 3.54 8.31
N SER A 96 -7.94 3.64 9.40
CA SER A 96 -8.31 4.49 10.52
C SER A 96 -7.47 5.76 10.55
N ASP A 97 -8.11 6.90 10.83
CA ASP A 97 -7.42 8.17 11.10
C ASP A 97 -7.16 8.40 12.60
N GLY A 98 -7.45 7.39 13.42
CA GLY A 98 -7.38 7.47 14.87
C GLY A 98 -8.75 7.59 15.54
N ASP A 99 -9.74 8.11 14.82
CA ASP A 99 -11.12 8.31 15.33
C ASP A 99 -12.15 7.50 14.53
N ASN A 100 -12.00 7.46 13.21
CA ASN A 100 -12.96 6.84 12.32
C ASN A 100 -12.29 5.91 11.31
N TRP A 101 -13.03 4.89 10.85
CA TRP A 101 -12.63 3.99 9.78
C TRP A 101 -13.18 4.46 8.44
N SER A 102 -12.38 4.25 7.38
CA SER A 102 -12.75 4.54 5.99
C SER A 102 -12.37 3.36 5.11
N GLU A 103 -13.14 3.13 4.03
CA GLU A 103 -12.85 2.07 3.06
C GLU A 103 -11.86 2.50 1.98
N PHE A 104 -11.41 3.75 2.01
CA PHE A 104 -10.45 4.31 1.07
C PHE A 104 -9.55 5.32 1.76
N TRP A 105 -8.41 5.61 1.14
CA TRP A 105 -7.46 6.59 1.66
C TRP A 105 -6.69 7.24 0.50
N PRO A 106 -6.41 8.57 0.49
CA PRO A 106 -6.89 9.52 1.48
C PRO A 106 -8.40 9.69 1.39
N LYS A 107 -9.03 10.05 2.50
CA LYS A 107 -10.48 10.22 2.57
C LYS A 107 -10.92 11.67 2.38
N ASP A 108 -9.99 12.62 2.53
CA ASP A 108 -10.20 14.05 2.39
C ASP A 108 -8.86 14.77 2.15
N PRO A 109 -8.86 16.08 1.84
CA PRO A 109 -7.59 16.80 1.64
C PRO A 109 -6.68 16.83 2.86
N MET A 110 -7.23 16.72 4.07
CA MET A 110 -6.42 16.73 5.29
C MET A 110 -5.60 15.44 5.45
N THR A 111 -6.08 14.33 4.92
CA THR A 111 -5.40 13.04 5.04
C THR A 111 -4.44 12.76 3.88
N SER A 112 -4.39 13.61 2.86
CA SER A 112 -3.55 13.41 1.68
C SER A 112 -2.05 13.37 1.98
N ARG A 113 -1.62 14.02 3.06
CA ARG A 113 -0.22 14.05 3.51
C ARG A 113 -0.01 13.30 4.81
N LYS A 114 -0.92 12.39 5.12
CA LYS A 114 -0.88 11.58 6.33
C LYS A 114 -1.00 10.12 5.96
N MET A 115 -0.42 9.29 6.81
CA MET A 115 -0.63 7.85 6.75
C MET A 115 -1.76 7.47 7.70
N PRO A 116 -2.54 6.43 7.39
CA PRO A 116 -3.53 5.96 8.34
C PRO A 116 -2.86 5.45 9.62
N SER A 117 -3.53 5.60 10.74
CA SER A 117 -3.06 5.09 12.03
C SER A 117 -3.11 3.57 12.08
N LEU A 118 -4.12 2.99 11.45
CA LEU A 118 -4.31 1.54 11.36
C LEU A 118 -4.81 1.16 9.98
N VAL A 119 -4.37 0.01 9.51
CA VAL A 119 -4.87 -0.66 8.29
C VAL A 119 -5.48 -1.99 8.71
N LYS A 120 -6.74 -2.21 8.35
CA LYS A 120 -7.42 -3.47 8.59
C LYS A 120 -7.61 -4.21 7.26
N LEU A 121 -7.15 -5.44 7.23
CA LEU A 121 -7.29 -6.35 6.10
C LEU A 121 -8.17 -7.52 6.52
N SER A 122 -9.30 -7.70 5.83
CA SER A 122 -10.25 -8.78 6.12
C SER A 122 -10.54 -9.56 4.84
N PHE A 123 -10.55 -10.87 4.90
CA PHE A 123 -10.84 -11.72 3.75
C PHE A 123 -11.24 -13.13 4.18
N PHE A 124 -11.74 -13.91 3.21
CA PHE A 124 -12.06 -15.32 3.40
C PHE A 124 -11.23 -16.20 2.46
N ILE A 125 -10.77 -17.33 2.97
CA ILE A 125 -10.20 -18.40 2.16
C ILE A 125 -10.87 -19.69 2.62
N ASN A 126 -11.53 -20.42 1.70
CA ASN A 126 -12.24 -21.67 1.99
C ASN A 126 -13.19 -21.55 3.19
N ASP A 127 -14.00 -20.50 3.20
CA ASP A 127 -14.98 -20.19 4.25
C ASP A 127 -14.38 -19.85 5.62
N LYS A 128 -13.06 -19.75 5.73
CA LYS A 128 -12.39 -19.24 6.93
C LYS A 128 -12.16 -17.75 6.81
N SER A 129 -12.51 -17.01 7.85
CA SER A 129 -12.28 -15.58 7.90
C SER A 129 -10.91 -15.27 8.50
N PHE A 130 -10.26 -14.25 7.92
CA PHE A 130 -8.99 -13.72 8.42
C PHE A 130 -9.14 -12.22 8.58
N GLU A 131 -8.60 -11.69 9.67
CA GLU A 131 -8.57 -10.26 9.90
C GLU A 131 -7.23 -9.88 10.52
N TRP A 132 -6.55 -8.92 9.89
CA TRP A 132 -5.30 -8.36 10.39
C TRP A 132 -5.47 -6.87 10.59
N VAL A 133 -5.02 -6.36 11.73
CA VAL A 133 -4.97 -4.94 12.01
C VAL A 133 -3.50 -4.57 12.20
N ILE A 134 -3.00 -3.67 11.37
CA ILE A 134 -1.58 -3.30 11.32
C ILE A 134 -1.45 -1.80 11.48
N ALA A 135 -0.51 -1.37 12.33
CA ALA A 135 -0.13 0.03 12.44
C ALA A 135 1.02 0.32 11.47
N PRO A 136 0.82 1.17 10.45
CA PRO A 136 1.92 1.66 9.63
C PRO A 136 2.89 2.50 10.47
N ASN A 137 3.97 2.97 9.85
CA ASN A 137 4.94 3.83 10.51
C ASN A 137 4.32 5.21 10.79
N ILE A 138 3.59 5.34 11.89
CA ILE A 138 2.83 6.55 12.24
C ILE A 138 3.72 7.71 12.70
N ASP A 139 4.96 7.43 13.08
CA ASP A 139 5.92 8.46 13.49
C ASP A 139 6.59 9.13 12.29
N ASN A 140 6.24 8.70 11.10
CA ASN A 140 6.84 9.21 9.88
C ASN A 140 6.19 10.54 9.49
N VAL A 141 6.96 11.62 9.64
CA VAL A 141 6.52 12.97 9.27
C VAL A 141 6.58 13.13 7.75
N TYR A 142 5.61 13.85 7.17
CA TYR A 142 5.59 14.14 5.74
C TYR A 142 6.88 14.83 5.31
N GLN A 143 7.51 14.31 4.27
CA GLN A 143 8.75 14.83 3.68
C GLN A 143 8.47 15.20 2.23
N PRO A 144 8.31 16.50 1.95
CA PRO A 144 8.02 16.97 0.60
C PRO A 144 9.14 16.70 -0.42
#